data_6b8618abfa3f6567c77e18948fbb64a7
#
_entry.id   6b8618abfa3f6567c77e18948fbb64a7
#
_cell.length_a   1.000
_cell.length_b   1.000
_cell.length_c   1.000
_cell.angle_alpha   90.00
_cell.angle_beta   90.00
_cell.angle_gamma   90.00
#
_symmetry.space_group_name_H-M   'P 1'
#
loop_
_entity.id
_entity.type
_entity.pdbx_description
1 polymer ?
#
loop_
_entity_poly.entity_id
_entity_poly.type
_entity_poly.pdbx_seq_one_letter_code
_entity_poly.pdbx_strand_id
1 'polypeptide(L)'
;PDFDIEHTLPQARGGDDSQMNKTLCENRFNRETKRAKLPAELSNHVEIMERIESFGWREKMESLQKQIEAQVRRSKSAAIKSEKDDAIQRRHYLQMQLDYWRGKYERFTMAEIPEGFSNRQGVDIGIIGKYARLYLKTVFDRIYTVKGSTTAAFRKMWGLQEEYARKERTNHVHHCIDAITIACIGRREYDRWAQYVADVERYGYGESGKPRFEKPWPTF
;
A
#
# COMPACT_ATOMS: atom_id res chain seq x y z
N PRO A 1 -2.40 9.78 35.27
CA PRO A 1 -2.59 8.50 34.60
C PRO A 1 -1.47 8.28 33.60
N ASP A 2 -0.95 7.06 33.53
CA ASP A 2 0.09 6.69 32.57
C ASP A 2 -0.59 6.35 31.25
N PHE A 3 0.03 6.74 30.12
CA PHE A 3 -0.49 6.53 28.78
C PHE A 3 0.43 5.62 27.97
N ASP A 4 -0.17 4.73 27.20
CA ASP A 4 0.51 3.92 26.18
C ASP A 4 0.18 4.49 24.79
N ILE A 5 1.14 4.35 23.85
CA ILE A 5 0.83 4.45 22.42
C ILE A 5 0.37 3.06 21.99
N GLU A 6 -0.90 2.95 21.63
CA GLU A 6 -1.52 1.70 21.34
C GLU A 6 -2.02 1.62 19.88
N HIS A 7 -2.16 0.42 19.35
CA HIS A 7 -2.72 0.19 18.02
C HIS A 7 -4.25 0.10 18.11
N THR A 8 -4.95 1.06 17.50
CA THR A 8 -6.42 1.08 17.44
C THR A 8 -6.99 -0.25 16.95
N LEU A 9 -6.41 -0.77 15.84
CA LEU A 9 -6.60 -2.13 15.37
C LEU A 9 -5.41 -2.97 15.83
N PRO A 10 -5.61 -3.99 16.68
CA PRO A 10 -4.51 -4.79 17.22
C PRO A 10 -3.69 -5.48 16.13
N GLN A 11 -2.36 -5.42 16.23
CA GLN A 11 -1.46 -6.08 15.29
C GLN A 11 -1.67 -7.60 15.25
N ALA A 12 -1.98 -8.23 16.38
CA ALA A 12 -2.31 -9.66 16.48
C ALA A 12 -3.52 -10.07 15.62
N ARG A 13 -4.38 -9.11 15.27
CA ARG A 13 -5.56 -9.31 14.42
C ARG A 13 -5.38 -8.77 13.00
N GLY A 14 -4.18 -8.34 12.63
CA GLY A 14 -3.88 -7.82 11.29
C GLY A 14 -3.86 -6.29 11.19
N GLY A 15 -3.87 -5.55 12.30
CA GLY A 15 -3.67 -4.11 12.33
C GLY A 15 -2.25 -3.74 11.87
N ASP A 16 -2.15 -2.60 11.17
CA ASP A 16 -0.88 -2.06 10.67
C ASP A 16 -0.13 -1.22 11.74
N ASP A 17 1.13 -0.88 11.48
CA ASP A 17 1.96 -0.02 12.35
C ASP A 17 1.97 1.46 11.91
N SER A 18 1.00 1.87 11.09
CA SER A 18 0.91 3.26 10.63
C SER A 18 0.51 4.23 11.74
N GLN A 19 0.86 5.52 11.56
CA GLN A 19 0.43 6.59 12.47
C GLN A 19 -1.10 6.71 12.57
N MET A 20 -1.82 6.33 11.53
CA MET A 20 -3.29 6.29 11.54
C MET A 20 -3.83 5.26 12.53
N ASN A 21 -3.06 4.19 12.79
CA ASN A 21 -3.42 3.13 13.71
C ASN A 21 -2.92 3.35 15.14
N LYS A 22 -2.18 4.43 15.41
CA LYS A 22 -1.63 4.74 16.73
C LYS A 22 -2.49 5.77 17.45
N THR A 23 -2.83 5.47 18.71
CA THR A 23 -3.65 6.31 19.56
C THR A 23 -3.09 6.31 20.99
N LEU A 24 -3.16 7.46 21.66
CA LEU A 24 -2.89 7.53 23.09
C LEU A 24 -4.05 6.89 23.83
N CYS A 25 -3.74 5.94 24.68
CA CYS A 25 -4.69 5.22 25.49
C CYS A 25 -4.20 5.15 26.93
N GLU A 26 -5.10 5.24 27.90
CA GLU A 26 -4.74 4.99 29.28
C GLU A 26 -4.21 3.56 29.44
N ASN A 27 -3.08 3.45 30.12
CA ASN A 27 -2.34 2.20 30.29
C ASN A 27 -3.22 1.07 30.84
N ARG A 28 -3.96 1.34 31.91
CA ARG A 28 -4.81 0.35 32.56
C ARG A 28 -5.95 -0.10 31.62
N PHE A 29 -6.61 0.84 30.97
CA PHE A 29 -7.66 0.52 29.99
C PHE A 29 -7.12 -0.30 28.83
N ASN A 30 -5.94 0.06 28.31
CA ASN A 30 -5.29 -0.66 27.22
C ASN A 30 -5.00 -2.13 27.59
N ARG A 31 -4.40 -2.35 28.77
CA ARG A 31 -3.93 -3.68 29.21
C ARG A 31 -5.03 -4.57 29.76
N GLU A 32 -6.01 -4.01 30.47
CA GLU A 32 -7.03 -4.79 31.16
C GLU A 32 -8.32 -4.93 30.33
N THR A 33 -8.75 -3.88 29.66
CA THR A 33 -10.06 -3.80 28.99
C THR A 33 -9.97 -3.99 27.49
N LYS A 34 -9.16 -3.18 26.81
CA LYS A 34 -9.06 -3.22 25.34
C LYS A 34 -8.32 -4.46 24.86
N ARG A 35 -7.10 -4.70 25.33
CA ARG A 35 -6.29 -5.84 24.89
C ARG A 35 -6.27 -5.97 23.37
N ALA A 36 -6.67 -7.14 22.84
CA ALA A 36 -6.77 -7.42 21.41
C ALA A 36 -8.16 -7.18 20.81
N LYS A 37 -9.03 -6.41 21.51
CA LYS A 37 -10.36 -6.06 20.98
C LYS A 37 -10.28 -4.91 20.00
N LEU A 38 -11.20 -4.92 19.01
CA LEU A 38 -11.45 -3.77 18.16
C LEU A 38 -12.23 -2.70 18.94
N PRO A 39 -12.14 -1.41 18.59
CA PRO A 39 -12.95 -0.38 19.23
C PRO A 39 -14.46 -0.70 19.22
N ALA A 40 -14.97 -1.24 18.12
CA ALA A 40 -16.38 -1.62 17.97
C ALA A 40 -16.83 -2.77 18.92
N GLU A 41 -15.88 -3.54 19.47
CA GLU A 41 -16.16 -4.64 20.42
C GLU A 41 -16.13 -4.17 21.88
N LEU A 42 -15.83 -2.91 22.14
CA LEU A 42 -15.76 -2.34 23.47
C LEU A 42 -17.15 -1.92 23.95
N SER A 43 -17.46 -2.18 25.22
CA SER A 43 -18.75 -1.80 25.82
C SER A 43 -19.01 -0.28 25.84
N ASN A 44 -17.93 0.51 25.82
CA ASN A 44 -17.96 1.98 25.78
C ASN A 44 -17.71 2.56 24.37
N HIS A 45 -17.92 1.77 23.32
CA HIS A 45 -17.69 2.23 21.94
C HIS A 45 -18.49 3.48 21.58
N VAL A 46 -19.75 3.58 22.04
CA VAL A 46 -20.59 4.76 21.80
C VAL A 46 -19.96 6.02 22.41
N GLU A 47 -19.50 5.94 23.64
CA GLU A 47 -18.81 7.04 24.32
C GLU A 47 -17.50 7.45 23.59
N ILE A 48 -16.75 6.47 23.11
CA ILE A 48 -15.54 6.71 22.30
C ILE A 48 -15.90 7.48 21.02
N MET A 49 -16.96 7.09 20.33
CA MET A 49 -17.41 7.73 19.10
C MET A 49 -17.94 9.15 19.34
N GLU A 50 -18.72 9.38 20.39
CA GLU A 50 -19.16 10.72 20.80
C GLU A 50 -17.97 11.64 21.07
N ARG A 51 -16.94 11.13 21.73
CA ARG A 51 -15.71 11.87 21.99
C ARG A 51 -14.95 12.22 20.71
N ILE A 52 -14.88 11.28 19.74
CA ILE A 52 -14.26 11.50 18.43
C ILE A 52 -15.03 12.59 17.65
N GLU A 53 -16.36 12.55 17.68
CA GLU A 53 -17.18 13.59 17.04
C GLU A 53 -16.95 14.97 17.70
N SER A 54 -16.79 15.02 19.03
CA SER A 54 -16.47 16.29 19.71
C SER A 54 -15.13 16.89 19.33
N PHE A 55 -14.20 16.11 18.76
CA PHE A 55 -12.92 16.60 18.23
C PHE A 55 -13.03 17.22 16.81
N GLY A 56 -14.20 17.21 16.20
CA GLY A 56 -14.45 17.81 14.91
C GLY A 56 -13.72 17.12 13.75
N TRP A 57 -13.54 15.79 13.84
CA TRP A 57 -12.81 15.07 12.76
C TRP A 57 -13.59 15.04 11.46
N ARG A 58 -14.92 14.96 11.50
CA ARG A 58 -15.76 14.98 10.30
C ARG A 58 -15.71 16.33 9.60
N GLU A 59 -15.89 17.39 10.36
CA GLU A 59 -15.81 18.77 9.84
C GLU A 59 -14.45 19.06 9.22
N LYS A 60 -13.39 18.54 9.84
CA LYS A 60 -12.04 18.64 9.31
C LYS A 60 -11.89 17.90 7.98
N MET A 61 -12.41 16.67 7.87
CA MET A 61 -12.39 15.90 6.62
C MET A 61 -13.19 16.61 5.51
N GLU A 62 -14.36 17.15 5.82
CA GLU A 62 -15.17 17.91 4.87
C GLU A 62 -14.47 19.18 4.41
N SER A 63 -13.82 19.90 5.32
CA SER A 63 -13.03 21.09 4.99
C SER A 63 -11.87 20.76 4.06
N LEU A 64 -11.14 19.66 4.35
CA LEU A 64 -10.04 19.19 3.49
C LEU A 64 -10.54 18.79 2.10
N GLN A 65 -11.70 18.13 2.02
CA GLN A 65 -12.31 17.75 0.75
C GLN A 65 -12.65 19.01 -0.10
N LYS A 66 -13.26 20.02 0.49
CA LYS A 66 -13.56 21.30 -0.19
C LYS A 66 -12.28 21.99 -0.69
N GLN A 67 -11.23 21.96 0.12
CA GLN A 67 -9.93 22.53 -0.28
C GLN A 67 -9.30 21.76 -1.46
N ILE A 68 -9.38 20.44 -1.46
CA ILE A 68 -8.91 19.58 -2.57
C ILE A 68 -9.64 19.95 -3.86
N GLU A 69 -10.97 20.06 -3.81
CA GLU A 69 -11.78 20.45 -4.96
C GLU A 69 -11.42 21.86 -5.48
N ALA A 70 -11.13 22.79 -4.58
CA ALA A 70 -10.65 24.12 -4.97
C ALA A 70 -9.31 24.05 -5.71
N GLN A 71 -8.36 23.23 -5.25
CA GLN A 71 -7.07 23.03 -5.95
C GLN A 71 -7.24 22.32 -7.29
N VAL A 72 -8.19 21.38 -7.41
CA VAL A 72 -8.52 20.76 -8.69
C VAL A 72 -9.05 21.79 -9.68
N ARG A 73 -9.97 22.68 -9.25
CA ARG A 73 -10.47 23.78 -10.10
C ARG A 73 -9.32 24.71 -10.51
N ARG A 74 -8.48 25.12 -9.55
CA ARG A 74 -7.33 26.00 -9.81
C ARG A 74 -6.36 25.37 -10.82
N SER A 75 -6.05 24.09 -10.69
CA SER A 75 -5.13 23.40 -11.62
C SER A 75 -5.68 23.28 -13.04
N LYS A 76 -7.03 23.27 -13.20
CA LYS A 76 -7.69 23.23 -14.51
C LYS A 76 -7.76 24.61 -15.18
N SER A 77 -7.88 25.68 -14.39
CA SER A 77 -8.01 27.06 -14.88
C SER A 77 -6.68 27.81 -14.98
N ALA A 78 -5.58 27.26 -14.44
CA ALA A 78 -4.27 27.91 -14.46
C ALA A 78 -3.75 28.07 -15.89
N ALA A 79 -3.42 29.30 -16.26
CA ALA A 79 -2.84 29.64 -17.55
C ALA A 79 -1.32 29.36 -17.59
N ILE A 80 -0.66 29.38 -16.44
CA ILE A 80 0.79 29.24 -16.29
C ILE A 80 1.11 27.88 -15.69
N LYS A 81 2.12 27.22 -16.25
CA LYS A 81 2.55 25.87 -15.82
C LYS A 81 2.92 25.81 -14.33
N SER A 82 3.66 26.80 -13.82
CA SER A 82 4.04 26.86 -12.40
C SER A 82 2.84 26.90 -11.47
N GLU A 83 1.81 27.71 -11.77
CA GLU A 83 0.59 27.77 -10.97
C GLU A 83 -0.18 26.45 -10.97
N LYS A 84 -0.18 25.75 -12.13
CA LYS A 84 -0.77 24.42 -12.24
C LYS A 84 -0.02 23.40 -11.38
N ASP A 85 1.32 23.40 -11.45
CA ASP A 85 2.17 22.49 -10.69
C ASP A 85 2.03 22.74 -9.18
N ASP A 86 1.98 24.01 -8.74
CA ASP A 86 1.73 24.39 -7.34
C ASP A 86 0.36 23.89 -6.85
N ALA A 87 -0.69 24.06 -7.64
CA ALA A 87 -2.02 23.60 -7.30
C ALA A 87 -2.08 22.06 -7.19
N ILE A 88 -1.38 21.34 -8.08
CA ILE A 88 -1.27 19.89 -8.03
C ILE A 88 -0.51 19.44 -6.78
N GLN A 89 0.60 20.09 -6.46
CA GLN A 89 1.40 19.77 -5.28
C GLN A 89 0.60 20.02 -3.99
N ARG A 90 -0.10 21.17 -3.92
CA ARG A 90 -0.97 21.50 -2.79
C ARG A 90 -2.12 20.50 -2.64
N ARG A 91 -2.73 20.08 -3.74
CA ARG A 91 -3.76 19.04 -3.74
C ARG A 91 -3.24 17.72 -3.16
N HIS A 92 -2.04 17.27 -3.57
CA HIS A 92 -1.45 16.04 -3.04
C HIS A 92 -1.22 16.12 -1.53
N TYR A 93 -0.74 17.25 -1.03
CA TYR A 93 -0.57 17.47 0.39
C TYR A 93 -1.89 17.40 1.17
N LEU A 94 -2.94 18.06 0.66
CA LEU A 94 -4.27 18.03 1.26
C LEU A 94 -4.89 16.63 1.21
N GLN A 95 -4.68 15.90 0.11
CA GLN A 95 -5.13 14.51 -0.01
C GLN A 95 -4.47 13.61 1.03
N MET A 96 -3.16 13.74 1.24
CA MET A 96 -2.44 13.00 2.28
C MET A 96 -3.03 13.27 3.68
N GLN A 97 -3.39 14.52 3.98
CA GLN A 97 -4.04 14.87 5.25
C GLN A 97 -5.44 14.25 5.35
N LEU A 98 -6.24 14.32 4.30
CA LEU A 98 -7.57 13.71 4.26
C LEU A 98 -7.49 12.21 4.46
N ASP A 99 -6.57 11.53 3.78
CA ASP A 99 -6.36 10.08 3.88
C ASP A 99 -5.94 9.69 5.31
N TYR A 100 -5.11 10.52 5.97
CA TYR A 100 -4.74 10.31 7.36
C TYR A 100 -5.97 10.34 8.29
N TRP A 101 -6.78 11.40 8.22
CA TRP A 101 -7.94 11.55 9.11
C TRP A 101 -9.03 10.53 8.81
N ARG A 102 -9.29 10.25 7.54
CA ARG A 102 -10.23 9.21 7.11
C ARG A 102 -9.78 7.83 7.61
N GLY A 103 -8.54 7.47 7.33
CA GLY A 103 -8.01 6.18 7.76
C GLY A 103 -7.95 6.03 9.29
N LYS A 104 -7.76 7.12 10.03
CA LYS A 104 -7.82 7.10 11.50
C LYS A 104 -9.26 6.91 12.00
N TYR A 105 -10.22 7.64 11.44
CA TYR A 105 -11.64 7.53 11.78
C TYR A 105 -12.18 6.13 11.47
N GLU A 106 -11.91 5.60 10.29
CA GLU A 106 -12.34 4.27 9.86
C GLU A 106 -11.91 3.17 10.85
N ARG A 107 -10.71 3.28 11.44
CA ARG A 107 -10.22 2.28 12.41
C ARG A 107 -11.03 2.22 13.69
N PHE A 108 -11.70 3.30 14.08
CA PHE A 108 -12.58 3.31 15.24
C PHE A 108 -13.97 2.72 14.94
N THR A 109 -14.37 2.70 13.67
CA THR A 109 -15.68 2.22 13.23
C THR A 109 -15.68 0.80 12.69
N MET A 110 -14.50 0.23 12.41
CA MET A 110 -14.38 -1.14 11.88
C MET A 110 -14.92 -2.18 12.86
N ALA A 111 -15.87 -2.98 12.40
CA ALA A 111 -16.38 -4.15 13.12
C ALA A 111 -15.48 -5.38 12.91
N GLU A 112 -14.80 -5.46 11.78
CA GLU A 112 -13.85 -6.51 11.45
C GLU A 112 -12.68 -5.93 10.63
N ILE A 113 -11.53 -6.58 10.70
CA ILE A 113 -10.37 -6.18 9.88
C ILE A 113 -10.46 -6.94 8.56
N PRO A 114 -10.60 -6.24 7.41
CA PRO A 114 -10.67 -6.89 6.11
C PRO A 114 -9.44 -7.74 5.82
N GLU A 115 -9.61 -8.89 5.17
CA GLU A 115 -8.51 -9.74 4.74
C GLU A 115 -7.57 -8.93 3.83
N GLY A 116 -6.28 -8.88 4.16
CA GLY A 116 -5.29 -8.08 3.42
C GLY A 116 -5.18 -6.61 3.85
N PHE A 117 -5.85 -6.20 4.93
CA PHE A 117 -5.73 -4.83 5.47
C PHE A 117 -4.27 -4.45 5.79
N SER A 118 -3.49 -5.38 6.33
CA SER A 118 -2.04 -5.21 6.58
C SER A 118 -1.20 -5.11 5.30
N ASN A 119 -1.76 -5.37 4.12
CA ASN A 119 -1.07 -5.25 2.82
C ASN A 119 -0.77 -3.79 2.40
N ARG A 120 -1.03 -2.80 3.25
CA ARG A 120 -0.40 -1.47 3.15
C ARG A 120 1.13 -1.53 3.21
N GLN A 121 1.71 -2.64 3.64
CA GLN A 121 3.12 -2.96 3.39
C GLN A 121 3.53 -2.77 1.92
N GLY A 122 2.61 -2.90 0.98
CA GLY A 122 2.87 -2.60 -0.43
C GLY A 122 3.20 -1.13 -0.71
N VAL A 123 2.62 -0.20 0.04
CA VAL A 123 2.92 1.25 -0.06
C VAL A 123 4.28 1.53 0.57
N ASP A 124 4.56 0.97 1.74
CA ASP A 124 5.83 1.14 2.45
C ASP A 124 6.98 0.54 1.65
N ILE A 125 6.80 -0.66 1.07
CA ILE A 125 7.76 -1.28 0.16
C ILE A 125 7.96 -0.41 -1.10
N GLY A 126 6.91 0.22 -1.62
CA GLY A 126 7.01 1.16 -2.74
C GLY A 126 7.85 2.39 -2.40
N ILE A 127 7.67 2.94 -1.21
CA ILE A 127 8.46 4.08 -0.70
C ILE A 127 9.92 3.66 -0.49
N ILE A 128 10.17 2.55 0.20
CA ILE A 128 11.51 1.98 0.42
C ILE A 128 12.20 1.73 -0.91
N GLY A 129 11.51 1.12 -1.87
CA GLY A 129 12.02 0.85 -3.22
C GLY A 129 12.41 2.12 -3.97
N LYS A 130 11.62 3.20 -3.84
CA LYS A 130 11.93 4.50 -4.42
C LYS A 130 13.20 5.11 -3.83
N TYR A 131 13.33 5.13 -2.50
CA TYR A 131 14.51 5.65 -1.83
C TYR A 131 15.75 4.79 -2.08
N ALA A 132 15.63 3.47 -2.03
CA ALA A 132 16.71 2.54 -2.37
C ALA A 132 17.21 2.78 -3.80
N ARG A 133 16.30 2.98 -4.77
CA ARG A 133 16.67 3.32 -6.15
C ARG A 133 17.44 4.63 -6.24
N LEU A 134 16.99 5.68 -5.53
CA LEU A 134 17.67 6.98 -5.54
C LEU A 134 19.07 6.87 -4.93
N TYR A 135 19.19 6.14 -3.82
CA TYR A 135 20.50 5.91 -3.17
C TYR A 135 21.44 5.10 -4.07
N LEU A 136 20.97 3.98 -4.62
CA LEU A 136 21.79 3.13 -5.48
C LEU A 136 22.23 3.85 -6.78
N LYS A 137 21.43 4.79 -7.29
CA LYS A 137 21.82 5.62 -8.44
C LYS A 137 23.05 6.49 -8.21
N THR A 138 23.44 6.72 -6.97
CA THR A 138 24.69 7.44 -6.66
C THR A 138 25.94 6.60 -6.97
N VAL A 139 25.78 5.27 -7.06
CA VAL A 139 26.88 4.31 -7.28
C VAL A 139 26.76 3.58 -8.61
N PHE A 140 25.53 3.33 -9.08
CA PHE A 140 25.28 2.55 -10.28
C PHE A 140 24.57 3.39 -11.35
N ASP A 141 25.07 3.36 -12.58
CA ASP A 141 24.50 4.10 -13.71
C ASP A 141 23.09 3.62 -14.09
N ARG A 142 22.85 2.31 -13.96
CA ARG A 142 21.59 1.68 -14.36
C ARG A 142 20.98 0.89 -13.22
N ILE A 143 19.76 1.27 -12.82
CA ILE A 143 18.98 0.57 -11.82
C ILE A 143 17.59 0.38 -12.35
N TYR A 144 17.15 -0.87 -12.34
CA TYR A 144 15.81 -1.28 -12.72
C TYR A 144 15.01 -1.65 -11.47
N THR A 145 13.73 -1.31 -11.46
CA THR A 145 12.81 -1.71 -10.41
C THR A 145 11.70 -2.54 -11.03
N VAL A 146 11.37 -3.65 -10.41
CA VAL A 146 10.34 -4.59 -10.88
C VAL A 146 9.18 -4.60 -9.89
N LYS A 147 7.94 -4.54 -10.40
CA LYS A 147 6.74 -4.65 -9.57
C LYS A 147 6.58 -6.09 -9.05
N GLY A 148 6.04 -6.24 -7.84
CA GLY A 148 5.78 -7.56 -7.24
C GLY A 148 4.86 -8.44 -8.10
N SER A 149 3.90 -7.85 -8.83
CA SER A 149 3.07 -8.56 -9.80
C SER A 149 3.86 -9.14 -10.96
N THR A 150 4.84 -8.40 -11.49
CA THR A 150 5.74 -8.86 -12.54
C THR A 150 6.64 -10.00 -12.03
N THR A 151 7.22 -9.87 -10.84
CA THR A 151 8.00 -10.94 -10.20
C THR A 151 7.16 -12.21 -10.03
N ALA A 152 5.91 -12.08 -9.58
CA ALA A 152 5.00 -13.20 -9.44
C ALA A 152 4.69 -13.87 -10.79
N ALA A 153 4.49 -13.09 -11.85
CA ALA A 153 4.27 -13.63 -13.19
C ALA A 153 5.48 -14.42 -13.69
N PHE A 154 6.71 -13.89 -13.53
CA PHE A 154 7.92 -14.59 -13.92
C PHE A 154 8.16 -15.87 -13.10
N ARG A 155 7.89 -15.87 -11.77
CA ARG A 155 7.97 -17.11 -10.98
C ARG A 155 7.08 -18.21 -11.54
N LYS A 156 5.84 -17.87 -11.90
CA LYS A 156 4.89 -18.83 -12.47
C LYS A 156 5.34 -19.31 -13.85
N MET A 157 5.71 -18.40 -14.74
CA MET A 157 6.18 -18.73 -16.10
C MET A 157 7.42 -19.60 -16.08
N TRP A 158 8.33 -19.38 -15.14
CA TRP A 158 9.55 -20.16 -15.00
C TRP A 158 9.37 -21.45 -14.17
N GLY A 159 8.15 -21.72 -13.70
CA GLY A 159 7.85 -22.94 -12.93
C GLY A 159 8.43 -22.94 -11.52
N LEU A 160 8.79 -21.77 -10.98
CA LEU A 160 9.25 -21.61 -9.60
C LEU A 160 8.10 -21.55 -8.59
N GLN A 161 6.88 -21.47 -9.09
CA GLN A 161 5.64 -21.50 -8.35
C GLN A 161 4.54 -22.08 -9.25
N GLU A 162 3.67 -22.93 -8.70
CA GLU A 162 2.50 -23.41 -9.43
C GLU A 162 1.57 -22.26 -9.80
N GLU A 163 0.89 -22.36 -10.95
CA GLU A 163 0.12 -21.28 -11.55
C GLU A 163 -0.99 -20.74 -10.61
N TYR A 164 -1.65 -21.65 -9.89
CA TYR A 164 -2.75 -21.32 -8.97
C TYR A 164 -2.37 -21.38 -7.48
N ALA A 165 -1.13 -21.74 -7.16
CA ALA A 165 -0.69 -21.78 -5.78
C ALA A 165 -0.52 -20.38 -5.19
N ARG A 166 -0.97 -20.21 -3.95
CA ARG A 166 -0.65 -19.02 -3.16
C ARG A 166 0.81 -19.06 -2.73
N LYS A 167 1.46 -17.90 -2.64
CA LYS A 167 2.82 -17.78 -2.14
C LYS A 167 2.87 -18.24 -0.68
N GLU A 168 3.67 -19.26 -0.41
CA GLU A 168 3.94 -19.70 0.96
C GLU A 168 4.78 -18.63 1.68
N ARG A 169 4.36 -18.24 2.88
CA ARG A 169 5.01 -17.17 3.68
C ARG A 169 5.44 -17.64 5.06
N THR A 170 5.43 -18.95 5.30
CA THR A 170 5.79 -19.54 6.60
C THR A 170 7.28 -19.44 6.91
N ASN A 171 8.11 -19.25 5.88
CA ASN A 171 9.55 -19.09 6.00
C ASN A 171 10.07 -18.01 5.04
N HIS A 172 11.36 -17.67 5.13
CA HIS A 172 11.99 -16.64 4.30
C HIS A 172 12.47 -17.11 2.91
N VAL A 173 12.30 -18.39 2.57
CA VAL A 173 12.72 -18.98 1.27
C VAL A 173 12.06 -18.25 0.11
N HIS A 174 10.83 -17.80 0.27
CA HIS A 174 10.12 -17.03 -0.75
C HIS A 174 10.82 -15.70 -1.12
N HIS A 175 11.58 -15.09 -0.19
CA HIS A 175 12.37 -13.90 -0.51
C HIS A 175 13.60 -14.23 -1.36
N CYS A 176 14.22 -15.40 -1.11
CA CYS A 176 15.32 -15.89 -1.95
C CYS A 176 14.84 -16.19 -3.37
N ILE A 177 13.68 -16.85 -3.51
CA ILE A 177 13.06 -17.11 -4.82
C ILE A 177 12.75 -15.81 -5.55
N ASP A 178 12.18 -14.82 -4.86
CA ASP A 178 11.92 -13.50 -5.44
C ASP A 178 13.22 -12.81 -5.89
N ALA A 179 14.25 -12.85 -5.07
CA ALA A 179 15.55 -12.22 -5.39
C ALA A 179 16.20 -12.87 -6.63
N ILE A 180 16.19 -14.20 -6.70
CA ILE A 180 16.69 -14.95 -7.86
C ILE A 180 15.87 -14.60 -9.10
N THR A 181 14.54 -14.62 -8.98
CA THR A 181 13.65 -14.25 -10.08
C THR A 181 13.98 -12.86 -10.61
N ILE A 182 14.10 -11.85 -9.72
CA ILE A 182 14.41 -10.47 -10.11
C ILE A 182 15.78 -10.38 -10.75
N ALA A 183 16.80 -11.08 -10.23
CA ALA A 183 18.14 -11.08 -10.79
C ALA A 183 18.20 -11.65 -12.22
N CYS A 184 17.27 -12.54 -12.55
CA CYS A 184 17.19 -13.18 -13.87
C CYS A 184 16.28 -12.45 -14.86
N ILE A 185 15.50 -11.44 -14.42
CA ILE A 185 14.71 -10.59 -15.33
C ILE A 185 15.63 -9.57 -15.98
N GLY A 186 16.10 -9.86 -17.19
CA GLY A 186 16.82 -8.89 -18.02
C GLY A 186 15.86 -7.90 -18.69
N ARG A 187 16.43 -6.88 -19.34
CA ARG A 187 15.64 -5.88 -20.08
C ARG A 187 14.80 -6.52 -21.18
N ARG A 188 15.37 -7.47 -21.91
CA ARG A 188 14.69 -8.17 -23.01
C ARG A 188 13.47 -8.95 -22.53
N GLU A 189 13.60 -9.65 -21.41
CA GLU A 189 12.52 -10.42 -20.79
C GLU A 189 11.41 -9.47 -20.32
N TYR A 190 11.79 -8.36 -19.69
CA TYR A 190 10.84 -7.35 -19.22
C TYR A 190 10.08 -6.68 -20.39
N ASP A 191 10.78 -6.28 -21.44
CA ASP A 191 10.17 -5.63 -22.62
C ASP A 191 9.18 -6.58 -23.31
N ARG A 192 9.53 -7.87 -23.46
CA ARG A 192 8.62 -8.90 -23.99
C ARG A 192 7.38 -9.10 -23.12
N TRP A 193 7.58 -9.11 -21.81
CA TRP A 193 6.45 -9.20 -20.86
C TRP A 193 5.54 -7.97 -20.94
N ALA A 194 6.11 -6.78 -20.97
CA ALA A 194 5.36 -5.54 -21.08
C ALA A 194 4.55 -5.48 -22.39
N GLN A 195 5.14 -5.92 -23.51
CA GLN A 195 4.43 -6.02 -24.79
C GLN A 195 3.28 -7.03 -24.71
N TYR A 196 3.51 -8.20 -24.13
CA TYR A 196 2.47 -9.21 -23.95
C TYR A 196 1.28 -8.68 -23.11
N VAL A 197 1.56 -7.98 -22.01
CA VAL A 197 0.51 -7.39 -21.17
C VAL A 197 -0.29 -6.33 -21.96
N ALA A 198 0.41 -5.46 -22.70
CA ALA A 198 -0.23 -4.46 -23.53
C ALA A 198 -1.09 -5.06 -24.66
N ASP A 199 -0.65 -6.16 -25.25
CA ASP A 199 -1.41 -6.87 -26.30
C ASP A 199 -2.65 -7.56 -25.72
N VAL A 200 -2.53 -8.17 -24.53
CA VAL A 200 -3.67 -8.75 -23.81
C VAL A 200 -4.69 -7.67 -23.41
N GLU A 201 -4.25 -6.52 -22.94
CA GLU A 201 -5.14 -5.40 -22.61
C GLU A 201 -5.85 -4.84 -23.85
N ARG A 202 -5.18 -4.82 -24.99
CA ARG A 202 -5.72 -4.26 -26.25
C ARG A 202 -6.61 -5.23 -27.03
N TYR A 203 -6.26 -6.50 -27.08
CA TYR A 203 -6.87 -7.50 -27.97
C TYR A 203 -7.54 -8.65 -27.24
N GLY A 204 -7.41 -8.75 -25.93
CA GLY A 204 -7.85 -9.88 -25.13
C GLY A 204 -6.96 -11.13 -25.30
N TYR A 205 -7.35 -12.21 -24.64
CA TYR A 205 -6.71 -13.52 -24.79
C TYR A 205 -7.17 -14.15 -26.11
N GLY A 206 -6.45 -13.92 -27.20
CA GLY A 206 -6.69 -14.59 -28.47
C GLY A 206 -6.16 -16.04 -28.47
N GLU A 207 -6.62 -16.88 -29.44
CA GLU A 207 -6.16 -18.26 -29.60
C GLU A 207 -4.66 -18.37 -29.96
N SER A 208 -4.02 -17.29 -30.37
CA SER A 208 -2.62 -17.25 -30.75
C SER A 208 -1.71 -17.20 -29.52
N GLY A 209 -1.38 -18.34 -29.05
CA GLY A 209 -0.22 -18.70 -28.26
C GLY A 209 0.34 -17.68 -27.28
N LYS A 210 0.15 -17.93 -25.97
CA LYS A 210 0.90 -17.25 -24.89
C LYS A 210 2.38 -17.18 -25.31
N PRO A 211 3.04 -16.01 -25.24
CA PRO A 211 4.46 -15.94 -25.54
C PRO A 211 5.21 -16.91 -24.62
N ARG A 212 5.98 -17.81 -25.19
CA ARG A 212 6.83 -18.69 -24.41
C ARG A 212 7.98 -17.84 -23.88
N PHE A 213 8.04 -17.72 -22.58
CA PHE A 213 9.19 -17.15 -21.89
C PHE A 213 10.17 -18.28 -21.64
N GLU A 214 11.32 -18.24 -22.31
CA GLU A 214 12.39 -19.18 -22.06
C GLU A 214 12.97 -18.94 -20.67
N LYS A 215 13.29 -20.02 -19.99
CA LYS A 215 14.02 -19.94 -18.72
C LYS A 215 15.40 -19.36 -19.01
N PRO A 216 15.90 -18.41 -18.18
CA PRO A 216 17.22 -17.81 -18.39
C PRO A 216 18.37 -18.77 -18.08
N TRP A 217 18.08 -19.91 -17.47
CA TRP A 217 19.01 -21.01 -17.20
C TRP A 217 18.48 -22.30 -17.78
N PRO A 218 19.32 -23.20 -18.27
CA PRO A 218 18.91 -24.55 -18.57
C PRO A 218 18.38 -25.20 -17.28
N THR A 219 17.43 -26.08 -17.40
CA THR A 219 16.76 -26.78 -16.28
C THR A 219 17.75 -27.17 -15.19
N PHE A 220 17.37 -26.83 -13.93
CA PHE A 220 18.02 -27.43 -12.79
C PHE A 220 17.90 -28.95 -12.85
#